data_f0075c0008fbb79dcab7f0a85f9f9455
#
_entry.id   f0075c0008fbb79dcab7f0a85f9f9455
#
_cell.length_a   1.000
_cell.length_b   1.000
_cell.length_c   1.000
_cell.angle_alpha   90.00
_cell.angle_beta   90.00
_cell.angle_gamma   90.00
#
_symmetry.space_group_name_H-M   'P 1'
#
loop_
_entity.id
_entity.type
_entity.pdbx_description
1 polymer ?
#
loop_
_entity_poly.entity_id
_entity_poly.type
_entity_poly.pdbx_seq_one_letter_code
_entity_poly.pdbx_strand_id
1 'polypeptide(L)'
;DSSTSRGLGDVYKRQDVSNVNGPNYRAVRGDVALEHKGRFITKMHPEKRFYPVANMPTTEAAIDYRFLRDVYLVLGDQQENGAWTLRTYIKPLTNWIWAGALLMALGGGLSLTDRRFRVAAGARRKTPVSTVNAPAE
;
A
#
# COMPACT_ATOMS: atom_id res chain seq x y z
N ASP A 1 2.61 -32.07 6.31
CA ASP A 1 1.21 -31.79 6.08
C ASP A 1 1.06 -30.43 5.41
N SER A 2 0.76 -30.47 4.12
CA SER A 2 0.53 -29.26 3.34
C SER A 2 -0.89 -28.75 3.62
N SER A 3 -1.03 -27.72 4.47
CA SER A 3 -2.32 -27.08 4.65
C SER A 3 -2.60 -26.16 3.45
N THR A 4 -3.63 -26.50 2.70
CA THR A 4 -4.14 -25.68 1.60
C THR A 4 -5.22 -24.75 2.14
N SER A 5 -4.95 -23.45 2.21
CA SER A 5 -5.96 -22.45 2.54
C SER A 5 -6.59 -21.91 1.26
N ARG A 6 -7.90 -22.06 1.13
CA ARG A 6 -8.70 -21.49 0.03
C ARG A 6 -9.21 -20.11 0.44
N GLY A 7 -8.61 -19.07 -0.09
CA GLY A 7 -9.12 -17.70 0.02
C GLY A 7 -9.09 -17.02 -1.34
N LEU A 8 -10.25 -16.62 -1.86
CA LEU A 8 -10.43 -15.76 -3.05
C LEU A 8 -9.68 -16.20 -4.33
N GLY A 9 -9.63 -17.51 -4.62
CA GLY A 9 -9.07 -18.05 -5.87
C GLY A 9 -7.56 -18.17 -5.91
N ASP A 10 -6.85 -17.80 -4.85
CA ASP A 10 -5.42 -18.03 -4.70
C ASP A 10 -5.19 -19.22 -3.77
N VAL A 11 -4.44 -20.21 -4.22
CA VAL A 11 -4.12 -21.42 -3.49
C VAL A 11 -2.66 -21.35 -3.05
N TYR A 12 -2.43 -21.46 -1.74
CA TYR A 12 -1.09 -21.56 -1.18
C TYR A 12 -0.66 -23.01 -1.15
N LYS A 13 0.44 -23.33 -1.80
CA LYS A 13 1.07 -24.63 -1.71
C LYS A 13 2.41 -24.51 -1.00
N ARG A 14 2.60 -25.37 -0.02
CA ARG A 14 3.84 -25.65 0.73
C ARG A 14 4.25 -24.53 1.69
N GLN A 15 4.14 -24.82 2.97
CA GLN A 15 4.74 -24.07 4.06
C GLN A 15 5.90 -24.90 4.61
N ASP A 16 7.11 -24.45 4.39
CA ASP A 16 8.26 -24.84 5.18
C ASP A 16 8.59 -23.67 6.10
N VAL A 17 8.94 -23.99 7.34
CA VAL A 17 9.31 -22.99 8.33
C VAL A 17 10.74 -23.24 8.75
N SER A 18 11.60 -22.24 8.62
CA SER A 18 12.99 -22.27 8.96
C SER A 18 13.36 -21.24 10.02
N ASN A 19 14.28 -21.59 10.90
CA ASN A 19 14.83 -20.64 11.85
C ASN A 19 16.01 -19.89 11.22
N VAL A 20 15.98 -18.57 11.28
CA VAL A 20 17.00 -17.68 10.75
C VAL A 20 17.55 -16.82 11.89
N ASN A 21 18.86 -16.76 12.03
CA ASN A 21 19.52 -15.89 13.00
C ASN A 21 20.11 -14.69 12.26
N GLY A 22 19.65 -13.48 12.61
CA GLY A 22 20.24 -12.23 12.17
C GLY A 22 21.27 -11.70 13.16
N PRO A 23 21.90 -10.56 12.86
CA PRO A 23 22.94 -9.97 13.71
C PRO A 23 22.45 -9.56 15.10
N ASN A 24 21.16 -9.17 15.22
CA ASN A 24 20.55 -8.68 16.45
C ASN A 24 19.14 -9.23 16.69
N TYR A 25 18.72 -10.24 15.92
CA TYR A 25 17.40 -10.86 16.05
C TYR A 25 17.45 -12.35 15.76
N ARG A 26 16.47 -13.06 16.26
CA ARG A 26 16.13 -14.42 15.83
C ARG A 26 14.83 -14.36 15.08
N ALA A 27 14.73 -15.07 13.96
CA ALA A 27 13.51 -15.06 13.15
C ALA A 27 13.06 -16.48 12.83
N VAL A 28 11.76 -16.61 12.71
CA VAL A 28 11.11 -17.75 12.08
C VAL A 28 10.64 -17.27 10.72
N ARG A 29 11.15 -17.89 9.66
CA ARG A 29 10.82 -17.57 8.26
C ARG A 29 9.90 -18.64 7.70
N GLY A 30 8.80 -18.23 7.11
CA GLY A 30 7.93 -19.11 6.35
C GLY A 30 8.31 -19.06 4.87
N ASP A 31 8.48 -20.22 4.23
CA ASP A 31 8.64 -20.32 2.78
C ASP A 31 7.31 -20.71 2.16
N VAL A 32 6.65 -19.75 1.52
CA VAL A 32 5.30 -19.91 0.98
C VAL A 32 5.29 -19.69 -0.52
N ALA A 33 4.83 -20.69 -1.27
CA ALA A 33 4.59 -20.56 -2.70
C ALA A 33 3.17 -20.05 -2.93
N LEU A 34 3.03 -18.95 -3.65
CA LEU A 34 1.76 -18.39 -4.08
C LEU A 34 1.40 -18.94 -5.46
N GLU A 35 0.24 -19.56 -5.56
CA GLU A 35 -0.32 -20.05 -6.83
C GLU A 35 -1.72 -19.47 -7.06
N HIS A 36 -2.00 -19.11 -8.29
CA HIS A 36 -3.34 -18.68 -8.73
C HIS A 36 -3.81 -19.55 -9.89
N LYS A 37 -4.98 -20.16 -9.74
CA LYS A 37 -5.57 -21.08 -10.75
C LYS A 37 -4.59 -22.17 -11.21
N GLY A 38 -3.81 -22.72 -10.27
CA GLY A 38 -2.83 -23.78 -10.55
C GLY A 38 -1.54 -23.31 -11.23
N ARG A 39 -1.35 -22.00 -11.44
CA ARG A 39 -0.12 -21.42 -11.98
C ARG A 39 0.71 -20.80 -10.85
N PHE A 40 1.96 -21.20 -10.75
CA PHE A 40 2.92 -20.59 -9.84
C PHE A 40 3.09 -19.10 -10.17
N ILE A 41 3.02 -18.27 -9.14
CA ILE A 41 3.15 -16.82 -9.25
C ILE A 41 4.49 -16.34 -8.69
N THR A 42 4.73 -16.61 -7.42
CA THR A 42 5.95 -16.17 -6.72
C THR A 42 6.15 -16.95 -5.43
N LYS A 43 7.38 -16.88 -4.91
CA LYS A 43 7.68 -17.32 -3.53
C LYS A 43 7.70 -16.10 -2.62
N MET A 44 7.12 -16.24 -1.45
CA MET A 44 7.07 -15.20 -0.44
C MET A 44 7.65 -15.73 0.87
N HIS A 45 8.38 -14.88 1.57
CA HIS A 45 9.11 -15.24 2.79
C HIS A 45 8.70 -14.32 3.94
N PRO A 46 7.49 -14.49 4.52
CA PRO A 46 7.14 -13.75 5.73
C PRO A 46 8.00 -14.22 6.90
N GLU A 47 8.38 -13.27 7.76
CA GLU A 47 9.23 -13.55 8.92
C GLU A 47 8.57 -13.06 10.21
N LYS A 48 8.76 -13.82 11.28
CA LYS A 48 8.48 -13.35 12.63
C LYS A 48 9.80 -13.21 13.36
N ARG A 49 10.20 -11.97 13.63
CA ARG A 49 11.47 -11.62 14.27
C ARG A 49 11.28 -11.40 15.76
N PHE A 50 12.22 -11.82 16.54
CA PHE A 50 12.32 -11.54 17.95
C PHE A 50 13.63 -10.82 18.23
N TYR A 51 13.56 -9.63 18.80
CA TYR A 51 14.70 -8.82 19.18
C TYR A 51 14.99 -9.00 20.68
N PRO A 52 16.06 -9.75 21.07
CA PRO A 52 16.31 -10.07 22.48
C PRO A 52 16.55 -8.84 23.36
N VAL A 53 17.21 -7.80 22.80
CA VAL A 53 17.53 -6.58 23.55
C VAL A 53 16.27 -5.77 23.85
N ALA A 54 15.36 -5.65 22.89
CA ALA A 54 14.10 -4.92 23.05
C ALA A 54 12.99 -5.77 23.68
N ASN A 55 13.22 -7.09 23.81
CA ASN A 55 12.25 -8.10 24.24
C ASN A 55 10.90 -7.99 23.49
N MET A 56 10.96 -7.72 22.19
CA MET A 56 9.79 -7.43 21.37
C MET A 56 9.73 -8.32 20.12
N PRO A 57 8.61 -9.03 19.91
CA PRO A 57 8.35 -9.71 18.65
C PRO A 57 7.89 -8.72 17.59
N THR A 58 8.42 -8.83 16.39
CA THR A 58 8.02 -8.03 15.23
C THR A 58 7.68 -8.96 14.08
N THR A 59 6.59 -8.66 13.39
CA THR A 59 6.17 -9.43 12.22
C THR A 59 6.57 -8.69 10.95
N GLU A 60 7.39 -9.34 10.12
CA GLU A 60 7.77 -8.85 8.79
C GLU A 60 6.87 -9.50 7.75
N ALA A 61 6.00 -8.69 7.15
CA ALA A 61 5.12 -9.15 6.09
C ALA A 61 5.91 -9.28 4.78
N ALA A 62 5.70 -10.38 4.07
CA ALA A 62 6.12 -10.48 2.68
C ALA A 62 5.08 -9.80 1.79
N ILE A 63 5.52 -8.98 0.84
CA ILE A 63 4.64 -8.18 -0.02
C ILE A 63 4.98 -8.47 -1.47
N ASP A 64 3.97 -8.88 -2.26
CA ASP A 64 4.05 -8.99 -3.72
C ASP A 64 3.33 -7.78 -4.33
N TYR A 65 4.11 -6.85 -4.88
CA TYR A 65 3.58 -5.63 -5.51
C TYR A 65 3.18 -5.90 -6.95
N ARG A 66 1.92 -5.61 -7.29
CA ARG A 66 1.40 -5.70 -8.64
C ARG A 66 0.64 -4.45 -9.03
N PHE A 67 0.51 -4.22 -10.33
CA PHE A 67 -0.13 -3.01 -10.85
C PHE A 67 -1.58 -2.81 -10.38
N LEU A 68 -2.34 -3.88 -10.24
CA LEU A 68 -3.76 -3.82 -9.85
C LEU A 68 -4.04 -4.26 -8.41
N ARG A 69 -3.10 -4.98 -7.79
CA ARG A 69 -3.29 -5.52 -6.43
C ARG A 69 -1.96 -5.78 -5.76
N ASP A 70 -1.90 -5.55 -4.49
CA ASP A 70 -0.79 -5.96 -3.63
C ASP A 70 -1.25 -7.12 -2.75
N VAL A 71 -0.40 -8.12 -2.64
CA VAL A 71 -0.64 -9.28 -1.77
C VAL A 71 0.32 -9.19 -0.59
N TYR A 72 -0.25 -9.12 0.61
CA TYR A 72 0.48 -9.13 1.87
C TYR A 72 0.33 -10.50 2.52
N LEU A 73 1.43 -11.11 2.85
CA LEU A 73 1.49 -12.40 3.52
C LEU A 73 2.18 -12.22 4.87
N VAL A 74 1.48 -12.63 5.94
CA VAL A 74 1.93 -12.43 7.32
C VAL A 74 1.98 -13.77 8.04
N LEU A 75 3.12 -14.05 8.69
CA LEU A 75 3.25 -15.20 9.58
C LEU A 75 2.70 -14.82 10.95
N GLY A 76 1.63 -15.47 11.36
CA GLY A 76 0.97 -15.26 12.65
C GLY A 76 1.62 -16.06 13.77
N ASP A 77 0.81 -16.48 14.72
CA ASP A 77 1.28 -17.24 15.88
C ASP A 77 1.29 -18.75 15.63
N GLN A 78 2.17 -19.43 16.32
CA GLN A 78 2.21 -20.88 16.31
C GLN A 78 1.04 -21.41 17.14
N GLN A 79 0.30 -22.34 16.57
CA GLN A 79 -0.79 -23.04 17.25
C GLN A 79 -0.25 -24.15 18.16
N GLU A 80 -1.08 -24.62 19.09
CA GLU A 80 -0.71 -25.69 20.03
C GLU A 80 -0.31 -27.01 19.33
N ASN A 81 -0.80 -27.23 18.12
CA ASN A 81 -0.45 -28.37 17.27
C ASN A 81 0.88 -28.23 16.52
N GLY A 82 1.63 -27.14 16.76
CA GLY A 82 2.89 -26.82 16.09
C GLY A 82 2.74 -26.17 14.70
N ALA A 83 1.53 -26.04 14.17
CA ALA A 83 1.28 -25.38 12.90
C ALA A 83 1.35 -23.85 13.05
N TRP A 84 1.80 -23.16 12.00
CA TRP A 84 1.83 -21.70 11.96
C TRP A 84 0.59 -21.15 11.26
N THR A 85 0.02 -20.10 11.84
CA THR A 85 -1.07 -19.38 11.21
C THR A 85 -0.53 -18.47 10.12
N LEU A 86 -1.09 -18.54 8.92
CA LEU A 86 -0.76 -17.66 7.81
C LEU A 86 -1.95 -16.75 7.52
N ARG A 87 -1.71 -15.44 7.52
CA ARG A 87 -2.73 -14.44 7.20
C ARG A 87 -2.38 -13.76 5.89
N THR A 88 -3.36 -13.71 5.00
CA THR A 88 -3.22 -13.06 3.70
C THR A 88 -4.16 -11.89 3.61
N TYR A 89 -3.63 -10.77 3.16
CA TYR A 89 -4.39 -9.56 2.86
C TYR A 89 -4.17 -9.17 1.42
N ILE A 90 -5.25 -8.99 0.69
CA ILE A 90 -5.22 -8.49 -0.69
C ILE A 90 -5.70 -7.04 -0.66
N LYS A 91 -4.86 -6.12 -1.09
CA LYS A 91 -5.18 -4.70 -1.20
C LYS A 91 -5.25 -4.32 -2.68
N PRO A 92 -6.46 -4.14 -3.23
CA PRO A 92 -6.60 -3.71 -4.61
C PRO A 92 -6.26 -2.24 -4.75
N LEU A 93 -5.67 -1.87 -5.88
CA LEU A 93 -5.49 -0.48 -6.34
C LEU A 93 -4.65 0.44 -5.41
N THR A 94 -3.84 -0.10 -4.50
CA THR A 94 -3.02 0.72 -3.60
C THR A 94 -2.07 1.63 -4.38
N ASN A 95 -1.48 1.13 -5.47
CA ASN A 95 -0.56 1.90 -6.32
C ASN A 95 -1.25 3.04 -7.08
N TRP A 96 -2.57 2.97 -7.28
CA TRP A 96 -3.34 4.03 -7.96
C TRP A 96 -3.51 5.29 -7.13
N ILE A 97 -3.30 5.23 -5.83
CA ILE A 97 -3.26 6.40 -4.96
C ILE A 97 -2.16 7.36 -5.41
N TRP A 98 -0.97 6.82 -5.71
CA TRP A 98 0.15 7.60 -6.22
C TRP A 98 -0.09 8.13 -7.63
N ALA A 99 -0.71 7.32 -8.50
CA ALA A 99 -1.11 7.75 -9.83
C ALA A 99 -2.10 8.91 -9.78
N GLY A 100 -3.06 8.87 -8.85
CA GLY A 100 -4.00 9.97 -8.61
C GLY A 100 -3.31 11.25 -8.13
N ALA A 101 -2.37 11.14 -7.20
CA ALA A 101 -1.58 12.27 -6.73
C ALA A 101 -0.75 12.92 -7.86
N LEU A 102 -0.11 12.11 -8.70
CA LEU A 102 0.63 12.59 -9.87
C LEU A 102 -0.29 13.28 -10.88
N LEU A 103 -1.46 12.72 -11.14
CA LEU A 103 -2.44 13.33 -12.06
C LEU A 103 -2.95 14.67 -11.54
N MET A 104 -3.21 14.78 -10.24
CA MET A 104 -3.57 16.05 -9.61
C MET A 104 -2.44 17.08 -9.70
N ALA A 105 -1.19 16.69 -9.47
CA ALA A 105 -0.05 17.58 -9.60
C ALA A 105 0.13 18.08 -11.04
N LEU A 106 -0.02 17.19 -12.03
CA LEU A 106 0.02 17.57 -13.45
C LEU A 106 -1.12 18.52 -13.82
N GLY A 107 -2.35 18.23 -13.38
CA GLY A 107 -3.52 19.10 -13.63
C GLY A 107 -3.34 20.50 -13.00
N GLY A 108 -2.86 20.55 -11.77
CA GLY A 108 -2.52 21.79 -11.08
C GLY A 108 -1.41 22.56 -11.78
N GLY A 109 -0.35 21.88 -12.23
CA GLY A 109 0.74 22.48 -12.99
C GLY A 109 0.29 23.08 -14.32
N LEU A 110 -0.55 22.35 -15.07
CA LEU A 110 -1.13 22.86 -16.32
C LEU A 110 -2.03 24.06 -16.07
N SER A 111 -2.85 24.03 -15.01
CA SER A 111 -3.71 25.15 -14.63
C SER A 111 -2.90 26.41 -14.28
N LEU A 112 -1.77 26.26 -13.60
CA LEU A 112 -0.86 27.38 -13.28
C LEU A 112 -0.15 27.94 -14.51
N THR A 113 0.09 27.12 -15.52
CA THR A 113 0.76 27.51 -16.76
C THR A 113 -0.18 28.22 -17.72
N ASP A 114 -1.50 27.98 -17.61
CA ASP A 114 -2.48 28.60 -18.48
C ASP A 114 -2.68 30.08 -18.12
N ARG A 115 -2.20 30.96 -19.01
CA ARG A 115 -2.31 32.44 -18.89
C ARG A 115 -3.74 32.92 -18.85
N ARG A 116 -4.71 32.21 -19.43
CA ARG A 116 -6.11 32.64 -19.54
C ARG A 116 -6.77 32.82 -18.17
N PHE A 117 -6.47 31.94 -17.21
CA PHE A 117 -7.06 32.05 -15.88
C PHE A 117 -6.46 33.19 -15.05
N ARG A 118 -5.21 33.58 -15.30
CA ARG A 118 -4.58 34.72 -14.60
C ARG A 118 -5.15 36.08 -15.05
N VAL A 119 -5.55 36.20 -16.31
CA VAL A 119 -6.10 37.46 -16.86
C VAL A 119 -7.55 37.70 -16.39
N ALA A 120 -8.36 36.64 -16.27
CA ALA A 120 -9.73 36.73 -15.78
C ALA A 120 -9.83 37.16 -14.30
N ALA A 121 -8.88 36.74 -13.45
CA ALA A 121 -8.82 37.15 -12.04
C ALA A 121 -8.46 38.65 -11.89
N GLY A 122 -7.65 39.20 -12.80
CA GLY A 122 -7.28 40.65 -12.83
C GLY A 122 -8.39 41.57 -13.32
N ALA A 123 -9.24 41.08 -14.22
CA ALA A 123 -10.30 41.88 -14.80
C ALA A 123 -11.48 42.18 -13.83
N ARG A 124 -11.69 41.28 -12.85
CA ARG A 124 -12.77 41.44 -11.84
C ARG A 124 -12.51 42.57 -10.81
N ARG A 125 -11.33 43.17 -10.77
CA ARG A 125 -10.92 44.18 -9.78
C ARG A 125 -11.12 45.62 -10.27
N LYS A 126 -11.62 45.85 -11.49
CA LYS A 126 -11.86 47.19 -12.05
C LYS A 126 -13.34 47.44 -12.30
N THR A 127 -14.15 47.38 -11.27
CA THR A 127 -15.43 48.07 -11.29
C THR A 127 -15.19 49.50 -10.76
N PRO A 128 -15.29 50.56 -11.56
CA PRO A 128 -15.22 51.91 -11.02
C PRO A 128 -16.46 52.15 -10.16
N VAL A 129 -16.24 52.59 -8.94
CA VAL A 129 -17.31 53.14 -8.10
C VAL A 129 -17.83 54.36 -8.83
N SER A 130 -19.06 54.25 -9.40
CA SER A 130 -19.79 55.41 -9.87
C SER A 130 -20.06 56.32 -8.68
N THR A 131 -19.37 57.44 -8.62
CA THR A 131 -19.75 58.56 -7.77
C THR A 131 -21.05 59.13 -8.30
N VAL A 132 -22.14 58.80 -7.61
CA VAL A 132 -23.43 59.48 -7.81
C VAL A 132 -23.24 60.90 -7.29
N ASN A 133 -23.16 61.86 -8.23
CA ASN A 133 -23.31 63.26 -7.91
C ASN A 133 -24.74 63.51 -7.39
N ALA A 134 -24.87 63.91 -6.12
CA ALA A 134 -26.09 64.47 -5.60
C ALA A 134 -26.25 65.91 -6.11
N PRO A 135 -27.41 66.28 -6.61
CA PRO A 135 -27.68 67.70 -6.98
C PRO A 135 -27.81 68.52 -5.69
N ALA A 136 -27.16 69.69 -5.71
CA ALA A 136 -27.34 70.74 -4.73
C ALA A 136 -28.66 71.41 -4.93
N GLU A 137 -29.47 71.56 -3.91
CA GLU A 137 -30.43 72.64 -3.62
C GLU A 137 -30.24 73.16 -2.20
#